data_859f434ab9ff0a6139ec7f839b2d6bb2
#
_entry.id   859f434ab9ff0a6139ec7f839b2d6bb2
#
_cell.length_a   1.000
_cell.length_b   1.000
_cell.length_c   1.000
_cell.angle_alpha   90.00
_cell.angle_beta   90.00
_cell.angle_gamma   90.00
#
_symmetry.space_group_name_H-M   'P 1'
#
loop_
_entity.id
_entity.type
_entity.pdbx_description
1 polymer ?
#
loop_
_entity_poly.entity_id
_entity_poly.type
_entity_poly.pdbx_seq_one_letter_code
_entity_poly.pdbx_strand_id
1 'polypeptide(L)'
;MSFRARIALAAAGAVAVAVAVLSVATYVIARDVLYGQVDRTLEERANEAVLRNTPAGFVIRLPAGPLGVSGTFAQIVSTAPTGVGPGPELLPVSQSDREVAAGRRPGGHRTMELQGVPVRAYVQQLAPDFAVIVARPLTEVDETLGRLRTILVAIAIAGIAGAALLGLLVARSALRPVRRLTTTAEEITQTADLTRRIEVTGDDELNRLAATVNEMLASLERSMAAQRNLVADASHELRTPLTSIRTNVELLARSEGVEPAERKQMVEDVVAQLEELTGLVGDLVELGRNGQPDDAIEDVRLDVLVADSVARVRRRAPARSFDVRLEPTLVRGSPARLDRAVVNLLDNAVAWSPPDEPIEVTVADGAVVVRDHGPGIADEDAERVFDRFYRSARARGRPGSGLGLAIVRQVADTHGGTASVESAAGGGARFRISLPVEELSATS
;
A
#
# COMPACT_ATOMS: atom_id res chain seq x y z
N MET A 1 14.40 12.62 11.47
CA MET A 1 14.05 11.57 12.46
C MET A 1 13.49 10.36 11.72
N SER A 2 13.97 9.16 12.05
CA SER A 2 13.48 7.92 11.45
C SER A 2 12.03 7.65 11.87
N PHE A 3 11.27 6.94 11.02
CA PHE A 3 9.87 6.56 11.30
C PHE A 3 9.73 5.79 12.62
N ARG A 4 10.74 4.97 12.97
CA ARG A 4 10.83 4.26 14.26
C ARG A 4 10.88 5.20 15.45
N ALA A 5 11.68 6.26 15.35
CA ALA A 5 11.79 7.25 16.42
C ALA A 5 10.49 8.02 16.60
N ARG A 6 9.73 8.26 15.53
CA ARG A 6 8.40 8.90 15.63
C ARG A 6 7.38 8.02 16.36
N ILE A 7 7.33 6.72 16.04
CA ILE A 7 6.44 5.79 16.74
C ILE A 7 6.80 5.68 18.22
N ALA A 8 8.09 5.50 18.54
CA ALA A 8 8.55 5.41 19.93
C ALA A 8 8.26 6.69 20.73
N LEU A 9 8.47 7.86 20.12
CA LEU A 9 8.15 9.15 20.74
C LEU A 9 6.64 9.35 20.94
N ALA A 10 5.82 8.96 19.96
CA ALA A 10 4.37 9.06 20.10
C ALA A 10 3.86 8.16 21.23
N ALA A 11 4.36 6.90 21.31
CA ALA A 11 3.99 5.99 22.37
C ALA A 11 4.46 6.49 23.76
N ALA A 12 5.71 6.94 23.87
CA ALA A 12 6.25 7.51 25.10
C ALA A 12 5.50 8.78 25.51
N GLY A 13 5.15 9.65 24.56
CA GLY A 13 4.39 10.88 24.80
C GLY A 13 2.98 10.60 25.32
N ALA A 14 2.29 9.66 24.71
CA ALA A 14 0.93 9.27 25.16
C ALA A 14 0.96 8.71 26.59
N VAL A 15 1.92 7.85 26.91
CA VAL A 15 2.09 7.31 28.25
C VAL A 15 2.50 8.40 29.24
N ALA A 16 3.38 9.32 28.85
CA ALA A 16 3.81 10.45 29.69
C ALA A 16 2.60 11.33 30.10
N VAL A 17 1.74 11.68 29.15
CA VAL A 17 0.53 12.48 29.42
C VAL A 17 -0.43 11.71 30.35
N ALA A 18 -0.69 10.44 30.09
CA ALA A 18 -1.60 9.65 30.90
C ALA A 18 -1.10 9.49 32.33
N VAL A 19 0.21 9.18 32.51
CA VAL A 19 0.83 9.04 33.82
C VAL A 19 0.89 10.36 34.58
N ALA A 20 1.18 11.48 33.89
CA ALA A 20 1.19 12.81 34.48
C ALA A 20 -0.19 13.19 35.03
N VAL A 21 -1.24 13.00 34.24
CA VAL A 21 -2.64 13.29 34.67
C VAL A 21 -3.01 12.42 35.86
N LEU A 22 -2.74 11.12 35.80
CA LEU A 22 -3.04 10.20 36.87
C LEU A 22 -2.27 10.52 38.15
N SER A 23 -0.98 10.86 38.03
CA SER A 23 -0.12 11.21 39.17
C SER A 23 -0.58 12.49 39.85
N VAL A 24 -0.93 13.53 39.06
CA VAL A 24 -1.49 14.78 39.61
C VAL A 24 -2.81 14.54 40.31
N ALA A 25 -3.73 13.81 39.69
CA ALA A 25 -5.00 13.48 40.26
C ALA A 25 -4.84 12.71 41.59
N THR A 26 -3.99 11.67 41.60
CA THR A 26 -3.71 10.86 42.81
C THR A 26 -3.11 11.72 43.92
N TYR A 27 -2.16 12.60 43.58
CA TYR A 27 -1.55 13.48 44.56
C TYR A 27 -2.55 14.48 45.17
N VAL A 28 -3.39 15.13 44.30
CA VAL A 28 -4.42 16.07 44.76
C VAL A 28 -5.42 15.38 45.67
N ILE A 29 -5.93 14.22 45.26
CA ILE A 29 -6.90 13.44 46.07
C ILE A 29 -6.28 13.01 47.41
N ALA A 30 -5.06 12.49 47.40
CA ALA A 30 -4.37 12.09 48.61
C ALA A 30 -4.15 13.27 49.58
N ARG A 31 -3.75 14.41 49.05
CA ARG A 31 -3.61 15.66 49.79
C ARG A 31 -4.93 16.06 50.44
N ASP A 32 -6.01 16.15 49.69
CA ASP A 32 -7.31 16.58 50.20
C ASP A 32 -7.87 15.59 51.27
N VAL A 33 -7.64 14.29 51.08
CA VAL A 33 -8.05 13.27 52.07
C VAL A 33 -7.24 13.43 53.34
N LEU A 34 -5.91 13.57 53.27
CA LEU A 34 -5.05 13.69 54.46
C LEU A 34 -5.32 15.00 55.22
N TYR A 35 -5.44 16.11 54.53
CA TYR A 35 -5.80 17.40 55.15
C TYR A 35 -7.21 17.34 55.78
N GLY A 36 -8.20 16.80 55.04
CA GLY A 36 -9.56 16.63 55.57
C GLY A 36 -9.64 15.68 56.77
N GLN A 37 -8.74 14.72 56.87
CA GLN A 37 -8.65 13.85 58.05
C GLN A 37 -8.06 14.61 59.25
N VAL A 38 -7.04 15.44 59.05
CA VAL A 38 -6.49 16.32 60.10
C VAL A 38 -7.56 17.32 60.56
N ASP A 39 -8.25 17.96 59.64
CA ASP A 39 -9.28 18.94 59.92
C ASP A 39 -10.41 18.33 60.78
N ARG A 40 -10.94 17.16 60.41
CA ARG A 40 -11.95 16.46 61.23
C ARG A 40 -11.45 16.10 62.61
N THR A 41 -10.22 15.61 62.72
CA THR A 41 -9.66 15.27 64.04
C THR A 41 -9.52 16.50 64.93
N LEU A 42 -9.17 17.64 64.37
CA LEU A 42 -9.06 18.92 65.10
C LEU A 42 -10.44 19.41 65.54
N GLU A 43 -11.50 19.32 64.70
CA GLU A 43 -12.86 19.64 65.04
C GLU A 43 -13.41 18.76 66.16
N GLU A 44 -13.24 17.46 66.07
CA GLU A 44 -13.65 16.48 67.08
C GLU A 44 -13.01 16.81 68.44
N ARG A 45 -11.70 17.06 68.43
CA ARG A 45 -10.95 17.42 69.64
C ARG A 45 -11.37 18.77 70.23
N ALA A 46 -11.65 19.74 69.39
CA ALA A 46 -12.16 21.05 69.84
C ALA A 46 -13.54 20.92 70.48
N ASN A 47 -14.43 20.08 69.91
CA ASN A 47 -15.76 19.82 70.45
C ASN A 47 -15.73 19.06 71.76
N GLU A 48 -14.76 18.21 72.04
CA GLU A 48 -14.55 17.49 73.26
C GLU A 48 -13.90 18.31 74.40
N ALA A 49 -13.39 19.52 74.03
CA ALA A 49 -12.73 20.42 74.99
C ALA A 49 -13.76 20.95 76.02
N VAL A 50 -13.48 20.76 77.26
CA VAL A 50 -14.35 21.26 78.37
C VAL A 50 -13.57 22.26 79.21
N LEU A 51 -14.14 23.47 79.33
CA LEU A 51 -13.66 24.46 80.25
C LEU A 51 -13.98 24.13 81.66
N ARG A 52 -12.99 23.93 82.50
CA ARG A 52 -13.19 23.76 83.95
C ARG A 52 -12.62 24.95 84.70
N ASN A 53 -13.44 25.53 85.56
CA ASN A 53 -12.98 26.58 86.49
C ASN A 53 -12.32 25.88 87.71
N THR A 54 -11.06 26.24 87.95
CA THR A 54 -10.30 25.74 89.16
C THR A 54 -9.84 26.91 89.98
N PRO A 55 -9.46 26.71 91.27
CA PRO A 55 -8.96 27.75 92.14
C PRO A 55 -7.72 28.50 91.56
N ALA A 56 -7.04 27.89 90.63
CA ALA A 56 -5.88 28.44 89.92
C ALA A 56 -6.22 29.08 88.55
N GLY A 57 -7.53 29.20 88.17
CA GLY A 57 -7.98 29.72 86.91
C GLY A 57 -8.64 28.66 86.03
N PHE A 58 -8.86 29.02 84.73
CA PHE A 58 -9.47 28.14 83.73
C PHE A 58 -8.44 27.13 83.17
N VAL A 59 -8.79 25.82 83.22
CA VAL A 59 -7.95 24.76 82.62
C VAL A 59 -8.79 24.00 81.62
N ILE A 60 -8.18 23.77 80.42
CA ILE A 60 -8.75 22.87 79.43
C ILE A 60 -8.38 21.46 79.80
N ARG A 61 -9.40 20.59 79.92
CA ARG A 61 -9.21 19.14 79.88
C ARG A 61 -9.58 18.61 78.54
N LEU A 62 -8.55 18.20 77.77
CA LEU A 62 -8.76 17.38 76.62
C LEU A 62 -8.87 15.92 77.09
N PRO A 63 -9.87 15.14 76.67
CA PRO A 63 -9.89 13.73 76.92
C PRO A 63 -8.66 13.08 76.30
N ALA A 64 -7.97 12.25 77.12
CA ALA A 64 -6.91 11.41 76.58
C ALA A 64 -7.54 10.44 75.59
N GLY A 65 -7.29 10.57 74.30
CA GLY A 65 -7.74 9.60 73.32
C GLY A 65 -7.16 8.21 73.58
N PRO A 66 -7.82 7.12 73.13
CA PRO A 66 -7.45 5.73 73.42
C PRO A 66 -6.02 5.35 72.94
N LEU A 67 -5.31 6.19 72.29
CA LEU A 67 -3.94 5.98 71.77
C LEU A 67 -3.01 7.16 72.01
N GLY A 68 -3.11 7.90 73.07
CA GLY A 68 -2.13 8.92 73.49
C GLY A 68 -1.49 9.67 72.30
N VAL A 69 -2.25 10.35 71.46
CA VAL A 69 -1.71 10.96 70.23
C VAL A 69 -0.80 12.13 70.65
N SER A 70 0.47 11.82 70.71
CA SER A 70 1.55 12.76 70.89
C SER A 70 1.53 13.78 69.74
N GLY A 71 1.36 15.05 70.05
CA GLY A 71 1.51 16.14 69.07
C GLY A 71 0.28 17.00 68.81
N THR A 72 -0.80 16.86 69.55
CA THR A 72 -1.89 17.84 69.52
C THR A 72 -1.71 18.87 70.64
N PHE A 73 -1.70 20.13 70.29
CA PHE A 73 -1.60 21.23 71.22
C PHE A 73 -2.97 21.88 71.40
N ALA A 74 -3.28 22.31 72.59
CA ALA A 74 -4.46 23.11 72.84
C ALA A 74 -4.17 24.33 73.68
N GLN A 75 -4.74 25.46 73.33
CA GLN A 75 -4.55 26.76 74.01
C GLN A 75 -5.86 27.51 74.14
N ILE A 76 -6.10 28.14 75.31
CA ILE A 76 -7.23 29.02 75.51
C ILE A 76 -6.85 30.42 74.99
N VAL A 77 -7.79 31.02 74.25
CA VAL A 77 -7.73 32.41 73.83
C VAL A 77 -8.85 33.20 74.52
N SER A 78 -8.51 34.32 75.12
CA SER A 78 -9.50 35.24 75.70
C SER A 78 -9.60 36.54 74.91
N THR A 79 -10.72 37.23 74.96
CA THR A 79 -10.93 38.58 74.40
C THR A 79 -10.07 39.64 75.08
N ALA A 80 -9.67 39.45 76.38
CA ALA A 80 -8.83 40.37 77.08
C ALA A 80 -7.39 40.42 76.58
N PRO A 81 -6.72 41.57 76.47
CA PRO A 81 -5.39 41.71 75.92
C PRO A 81 -4.31 40.96 76.73
N THR A 82 -4.56 40.66 77.98
CA THR A 82 -3.66 39.98 78.91
C THR A 82 -4.11 38.53 79.24
N GLY A 83 -5.12 38.05 78.56
CA GLY A 83 -5.78 36.78 78.88
C GLY A 83 -5.20 35.60 78.15
N VAL A 84 -4.02 35.15 78.55
CA VAL A 84 -3.56 33.81 78.28
C VAL A 84 -3.96 32.96 79.48
N GLY A 85 -4.65 31.82 79.22
CA GLY A 85 -4.92 30.85 80.26
C GLY A 85 -3.60 30.40 80.91
N PRO A 86 -3.64 29.71 82.08
CA PRO A 86 -2.44 29.30 82.81
C PRO A 86 -1.63 28.32 81.92
N GLY A 87 -0.54 28.81 81.36
CA GLY A 87 0.38 28.04 80.52
C GLY A 87 1.20 28.94 79.64
N PRO A 88 2.37 28.50 79.15
CA PRO A 88 3.12 29.28 78.17
C PRO A 88 2.32 29.45 76.88
N GLU A 89 2.36 30.67 76.32
CA GLU A 89 1.78 30.95 75.00
C GLU A 89 2.55 30.10 73.94
N LEU A 90 1.96 28.97 73.57
CA LEU A 90 2.60 28.02 72.66
C LEU A 90 2.27 28.31 71.19
N LEU A 91 1.09 28.89 70.95
CA LEU A 91 0.59 29.17 69.60
C LEU A 91 0.38 30.67 69.39
N PRO A 92 0.75 31.24 68.20
CA PRO A 92 0.53 32.61 67.91
C PRO A 92 -0.99 32.91 67.79
N VAL A 93 -1.49 33.80 68.60
CA VAL A 93 -2.89 34.20 68.63
C VAL A 93 -3.12 35.37 67.65
N SER A 94 -3.96 35.18 66.69
CA SER A 94 -4.33 36.20 65.69
C SER A 94 -5.55 37.00 66.15
N GLN A 95 -5.78 38.15 65.49
CA GLN A 95 -6.99 38.95 65.73
C GLN A 95 -8.26 38.16 65.40
N SER A 96 -8.25 37.33 64.35
CA SER A 96 -9.37 36.44 64.01
C SER A 96 -9.72 35.45 65.10
N ASP A 97 -8.74 34.96 65.87
CA ASP A 97 -8.98 34.02 67.00
C ASP A 97 -9.70 34.72 68.18
N ARG A 98 -9.36 36.00 68.40
CA ARG A 98 -10.02 36.83 69.40
C ARG A 98 -11.44 37.19 68.96
N GLU A 99 -11.70 37.37 67.69
CA GLU A 99 -13.05 37.59 67.13
C GLU A 99 -13.92 36.33 67.27
N VAL A 100 -13.33 35.15 67.13
CA VAL A 100 -14.02 33.87 67.44
C VAL A 100 -14.33 33.75 68.94
N ALA A 101 -13.38 34.10 69.83
CA ALA A 101 -13.62 34.16 71.28
C ALA A 101 -14.75 35.11 71.66
N ALA A 102 -14.82 36.29 70.98
CA ALA A 102 -15.88 37.27 71.19
C ALA A 102 -17.22 36.88 70.53
N GLY A 103 -17.35 35.73 69.91
CA GLY A 103 -18.55 35.30 69.16
C GLY A 103 -18.87 36.13 67.92
N ARG A 104 -17.95 36.94 67.44
CA ARG A 104 -18.12 37.79 66.29
C ARG A 104 -17.79 37.10 64.93
N ARG A 105 -17.14 35.94 65.05
CA ARG A 105 -16.77 35.13 63.87
C ARG A 105 -17.01 33.65 64.21
N PRO A 106 -17.45 32.84 63.20
CA PRO A 106 -17.53 31.38 63.40
C PRO A 106 -16.14 30.77 63.51
N GLY A 107 -16.04 29.62 64.13
CA GLY A 107 -14.83 28.82 64.18
C GLY A 107 -14.33 28.43 62.80
N GLY A 108 -13.05 28.18 62.70
CA GLY A 108 -12.46 27.83 61.37
C GLY A 108 -11.04 27.28 61.45
N HIS A 109 -10.66 26.63 60.38
CA HIS A 109 -9.29 26.08 60.20
C HIS A 109 -8.32 27.12 59.69
N ARG A 110 -7.07 27.09 60.17
CA ARG A 110 -5.96 27.85 59.65
C ARG A 110 -4.67 27.09 59.71
N THR A 111 -3.76 27.36 58.79
CA THR A 111 -2.39 26.86 58.85
C THR A 111 -1.48 27.99 59.36
N MET A 112 -0.63 27.68 60.29
CA MET A 112 0.36 28.59 60.86
C MET A 112 1.71 27.90 60.95
N GLU A 113 2.77 28.68 61.15
CA GLU A 113 4.11 28.16 61.33
C GLU A 113 4.48 28.32 62.83
N LEU A 114 4.93 27.25 63.44
CA LEU A 114 5.43 27.23 64.82
C LEU A 114 6.85 26.73 64.79
N GLN A 115 7.84 27.62 65.12
CA GLN A 115 9.26 27.28 65.12
C GLN A 115 9.75 26.60 63.84
N GLY A 116 9.28 27.05 62.64
CA GLY A 116 9.63 26.48 61.38
C GLY A 116 8.87 25.21 60.98
N VAL A 117 7.92 24.77 61.79
CA VAL A 117 7.09 23.63 61.49
C VAL A 117 5.70 24.07 61.09
N PRO A 118 5.14 23.64 59.96
CA PRO A 118 3.77 23.94 59.57
C PRO A 118 2.79 23.18 60.48
N VAL A 119 1.86 23.95 61.07
CA VAL A 119 0.87 23.43 62.04
C VAL A 119 -0.52 23.79 61.55
N ARG A 120 -1.43 22.82 61.49
CA ARG A 120 -2.86 23.03 61.21
C ARG A 120 -3.58 23.27 62.50
N ALA A 121 -4.36 24.32 62.61
CA ALA A 121 -5.13 24.68 63.78
C ALA A 121 -6.61 24.87 63.47
N TYR A 122 -7.45 24.51 64.39
CA TYR A 122 -8.87 24.78 64.40
C TYR A 122 -9.20 25.64 65.60
N VAL A 123 -9.95 26.68 65.42
CA VAL A 123 -10.37 27.66 66.45
C VAL A 123 -11.88 27.58 66.64
N GLN A 124 -12.34 27.38 67.86
CA GLN A 124 -13.75 27.29 68.16
C GLN A 124 -14.08 28.09 69.46
N GLN A 125 -15.23 28.77 69.50
CA GLN A 125 -15.71 29.38 70.72
C GLN A 125 -16.11 28.31 71.73
N LEU A 126 -15.60 28.40 72.93
CA LEU A 126 -15.80 27.45 74.00
C LEU A 126 -16.81 27.96 75.00
N ALA A 127 -16.77 29.28 75.32
CA ALA A 127 -17.65 30.00 76.21
C ALA A 127 -17.67 31.50 75.83
N PRO A 128 -18.58 32.33 76.30
CA PRO A 128 -18.47 33.76 76.10
C PRO A 128 -17.11 34.28 76.53
N ASP A 129 -16.49 35.06 75.63
CA ASP A 129 -15.13 35.63 75.73
C ASP A 129 -13.97 34.64 75.72
N PHE A 130 -14.23 33.33 75.46
CA PHE A 130 -13.19 32.30 75.41
C PHE A 130 -13.31 31.44 74.16
N ALA A 131 -12.17 31.20 73.48
CA ALA A 131 -12.05 30.23 72.42
C ALA A 131 -10.96 29.20 72.74
N VAL A 132 -11.06 27.99 72.14
CA VAL A 132 -9.99 27.01 72.13
C VAL A 132 -9.33 26.96 70.77
N ILE A 133 -8.03 26.97 70.74
CA ILE A 133 -7.22 26.62 69.56
C ILE A 133 -6.70 25.23 69.79
N VAL A 134 -7.10 24.29 68.90
CA VAL A 134 -6.53 22.95 68.82
C VAL A 134 -5.67 22.85 67.59
N ALA A 135 -4.43 22.42 67.73
CA ALA A 135 -3.45 22.46 66.63
C ALA A 135 -2.65 21.15 66.59
N ARG A 136 -2.28 20.75 65.35
CA ARG A 136 -1.46 19.55 65.10
C ARG A 136 -0.37 19.85 64.05
N PRO A 137 0.89 19.41 64.23
CA PRO A 137 1.91 19.51 63.22
C PRO A 137 1.54 18.76 61.93
N LEU A 138 1.85 19.32 60.80
CA LEU A 138 1.66 18.72 59.48
C LEU A 138 2.83 17.85 59.00
N THR A 139 3.87 17.69 59.80
CA THR A 139 5.13 16.99 59.45
C THR A 139 4.87 15.58 58.92
N GLU A 140 4.00 14.78 59.58
CA GLU A 140 3.61 13.44 59.12
C GLU A 140 2.89 13.42 57.77
N VAL A 141 2.05 14.42 57.57
CA VAL A 141 1.28 14.59 56.31
C VAL A 141 2.27 14.96 55.16
N ASP A 142 3.13 15.93 55.41
CA ASP A 142 4.12 16.40 54.46
C ASP A 142 5.16 15.32 54.10
N GLU A 143 5.61 14.52 55.07
CA GLU A 143 6.47 13.37 54.81
C GLU A 143 5.75 12.32 53.95
N THR A 144 4.49 12.01 54.28
CA THR A 144 3.68 11.04 53.50
C THR A 144 3.47 11.51 52.07
N LEU A 145 3.09 12.77 51.91
CA LEU A 145 2.95 13.37 50.56
C LEU A 145 4.29 13.43 49.81
N GLY A 146 5.39 13.71 50.52
CA GLY A 146 6.71 13.68 49.94
C GLY A 146 7.14 12.30 49.42
N ARG A 147 6.87 11.25 50.21
CA ARG A 147 7.06 9.84 49.78
C ARG A 147 6.20 9.48 48.60
N LEU A 148 4.91 9.82 48.65
CA LEU A 148 3.98 9.59 47.52
C LEU A 148 4.45 10.27 46.24
N ARG A 149 4.87 11.53 46.32
CA ARG A 149 5.43 12.25 45.19
C ARG A 149 6.65 11.55 44.57
N THR A 150 7.57 11.08 45.43
CA THR A 150 8.77 10.35 44.99
C THR A 150 8.40 9.05 44.27
N ILE A 151 7.46 8.28 44.79
CA ILE A 151 6.98 7.03 44.18
C ILE A 151 6.30 7.32 42.86
N LEU A 152 5.43 8.32 42.75
CA LEU A 152 4.74 8.69 41.53
C LEU A 152 5.72 9.13 40.45
N VAL A 153 6.76 9.90 40.78
CA VAL A 153 7.82 10.30 39.85
C VAL A 153 8.62 9.08 39.38
N ALA A 154 8.98 8.16 40.28
CA ALA A 154 9.68 6.94 39.90
C ALA A 154 8.87 6.06 38.94
N ILE A 155 7.57 5.89 39.22
CA ILE A 155 6.64 5.15 38.33
C ILE A 155 6.52 5.85 36.96
N ALA A 156 6.44 7.18 36.95
CA ALA A 156 6.37 7.95 35.70
C ALA A 156 7.61 7.74 34.84
N ILE A 157 8.79 7.84 35.41
CA ILE A 157 10.07 7.63 34.68
C ILE A 157 10.13 6.19 34.14
N ALA A 158 9.82 5.18 34.99
CA ALA A 158 9.85 3.78 34.59
C ALA A 158 8.84 3.48 33.47
N GLY A 159 7.62 4.03 33.60
CA GLY A 159 6.55 3.86 32.59
C GLY A 159 6.91 4.47 31.23
N ILE A 160 7.45 5.69 31.24
CA ILE A 160 7.89 6.37 30.00
C ILE A 160 9.04 5.62 29.35
N ALA A 161 10.05 5.19 30.14
CA ALA A 161 11.16 4.40 29.62
C ALA A 161 10.72 3.05 29.04
N GLY A 162 9.82 2.36 29.74
CA GLY A 162 9.21 1.11 29.27
C GLY A 162 8.44 1.29 27.95
N ALA A 163 7.62 2.33 27.86
CA ALA A 163 6.87 2.63 26.66
C ALA A 163 7.77 2.97 25.47
N ALA A 164 8.85 3.73 25.70
CA ALA A 164 9.85 4.04 24.67
C ALA A 164 10.57 2.78 24.17
N LEU A 165 10.98 1.88 25.08
CA LEU A 165 11.61 0.62 24.73
C LEU A 165 10.69 -0.31 23.94
N LEU A 166 9.46 -0.51 24.42
CA LEU A 166 8.45 -1.31 23.71
C LEU A 166 8.13 -0.72 22.34
N GLY A 167 7.95 0.60 22.25
CA GLY A 167 7.73 1.28 20.97
C GLY A 167 8.88 1.08 19.98
N LEU A 168 10.13 1.08 20.45
CA LEU A 168 11.29 0.77 19.61
C LEU A 168 11.33 -0.70 19.15
N LEU A 169 10.99 -1.65 20.02
CA LEU A 169 10.95 -3.07 19.69
C LEU A 169 9.86 -3.35 18.66
N VAL A 170 8.65 -2.84 18.86
CA VAL A 170 7.52 -2.99 17.92
C VAL A 170 7.86 -2.33 16.58
N ALA A 171 8.41 -1.11 16.59
CA ALA A 171 8.80 -0.43 15.36
C ALA A 171 9.91 -1.17 14.59
N ARG A 172 10.82 -1.86 15.29
CA ARG A 172 11.85 -2.68 14.63
C ARG A 172 11.28 -3.93 13.99
N SER A 173 10.38 -4.64 14.66
CA SER A 173 9.77 -5.87 14.14
C SER A 173 8.83 -5.56 12.97
N ALA A 174 7.95 -4.57 13.11
CA ALA A 174 6.97 -4.19 12.08
C ALA A 174 7.61 -3.64 10.79
N LEU A 175 8.77 -2.98 10.87
CA LEU A 175 9.45 -2.42 9.70
C LEU A 175 10.52 -3.32 9.09
N ARG A 176 10.75 -4.52 9.63
CA ARG A 176 11.72 -5.47 9.07
C ARG A 176 11.35 -5.97 7.69
N PRO A 177 10.07 -6.37 7.42
CA PRO A 177 9.62 -6.78 6.09
C PRO A 177 9.77 -5.66 5.04
N VAL A 178 9.37 -4.43 5.40
CA VAL A 178 9.48 -3.26 4.49
C VAL A 178 10.93 -3.01 4.07
N ARG A 179 11.88 -3.15 4.99
CA ARG A 179 13.30 -3.02 4.65
C ARG A 179 13.78 -4.09 3.70
N ARG A 180 13.36 -5.36 3.90
CA ARG A 180 13.71 -6.44 2.98
C ARG A 180 13.20 -6.15 1.57
N LEU A 181 11.91 -5.72 1.45
CA LEU A 181 11.32 -5.29 0.18
C LEU A 181 12.17 -4.22 -0.52
N THR A 182 12.54 -3.16 0.22
CA THR A 182 13.35 -2.07 -0.33
C THR A 182 14.73 -2.55 -0.79
N THR A 183 15.42 -3.32 0.05
CA THR A 183 16.77 -3.82 -0.28
C THR A 183 16.74 -4.73 -1.51
N THR A 184 15.76 -5.66 -1.60
CA THR A 184 15.62 -6.54 -2.77
C THR A 184 15.29 -5.76 -4.03
N ALA A 185 14.42 -4.74 -3.94
CA ALA A 185 14.11 -3.87 -5.07
C ALA A 185 15.33 -3.04 -5.53
N GLU A 186 16.13 -2.53 -4.60
CA GLU A 186 17.41 -1.83 -4.90
C GLU A 186 18.42 -2.78 -5.58
N GLU A 187 18.56 -4.01 -5.08
CA GLU A 187 19.44 -5.02 -5.68
C GLU A 187 19.00 -5.39 -7.11
N ILE A 188 17.69 -5.60 -7.33
CA ILE A 188 17.13 -5.87 -8.66
C ILE A 188 17.43 -4.70 -9.61
N THR A 189 17.25 -3.46 -9.14
CA THR A 189 17.50 -2.26 -9.95
C THR A 189 18.98 -2.14 -10.34
N GLN A 190 19.90 -2.50 -9.43
CA GLN A 190 21.35 -2.40 -9.67
C GLN A 190 21.89 -3.54 -10.55
N THR A 191 21.37 -4.76 -10.36
CA THR A 191 21.86 -5.96 -11.05
C THR A 191 21.08 -6.28 -12.32
N ALA A 192 19.89 -5.68 -12.52
CA ALA A 192 18.91 -6.06 -13.54
C ALA A 192 18.53 -7.56 -13.52
N ASP A 193 18.72 -8.22 -12.36
CA ASP A 193 18.39 -9.63 -12.17
C ASP A 193 16.92 -9.77 -11.72
N LEU A 194 16.05 -9.97 -12.69
CA LEU A 194 14.60 -10.13 -12.48
C LEU A 194 14.22 -11.53 -11.98
N THR A 195 15.16 -12.46 -11.83
CA THR A 195 14.86 -13.81 -11.32
C THR A 195 14.71 -13.86 -9.81
N ARG A 196 15.23 -12.85 -9.12
CA ARG A 196 15.08 -12.73 -7.67
C ARG A 196 13.63 -12.54 -7.27
N ARG A 197 13.27 -13.17 -6.15
CA ARG A 197 11.91 -13.07 -5.57
C ARG A 197 11.99 -12.60 -4.13
N ILE A 198 10.97 -11.88 -3.72
CA ILE A 198 10.77 -11.47 -2.34
C ILE A 198 10.13 -12.63 -1.59
N GLU A 199 10.70 -13.02 -0.46
CA GLU A 199 10.11 -14.06 0.38
C GLU A 199 8.76 -13.59 0.93
N VAL A 200 7.72 -14.37 0.68
CA VAL A 200 6.37 -14.18 1.21
C VAL A 200 6.18 -15.16 2.37
N THR A 201 5.98 -14.62 3.59
CA THR A 201 5.85 -15.46 4.80
C THR A 201 4.69 -14.93 5.64
N GLY A 202 3.50 -15.45 5.44
CA GLY A 202 2.27 -15.05 6.14
C GLY A 202 1.20 -14.47 5.20
N ASP A 203 0.07 -14.04 5.77
CA ASP A 203 -1.12 -13.56 5.03
C ASP A 203 -1.46 -12.10 5.34
N ASP A 204 -0.50 -11.31 5.82
CA ASP A 204 -0.70 -9.88 6.09
C ASP A 204 -0.62 -9.01 4.83
N GLU A 205 -0.94 -7.74 4.95
CA GLU A 205 -0.97 -6.78 3.84
C GLU A 205 0.41 -6.61 3.20
N LEU A 206 1.49 -6.78 3.97
CA LEU A 206 2.87 -6.67 3.46
C LEU A 206 3.24 -7.90 2.62
N ASN A 207 2.80 -9.07 3.01
CA ASN A 207 3.01 -10.29 2.23
C ASN A 207 2.18 -10.27 0.94
N ARG A 208 0.96 -9.71 0.96
CA ARG A 208 0.16 -9.50 -0.25
C ARG A 208 0.85 -8.52 -1.20
N LEU A 209 1.43 -7.42 -0.68
CA LEU A 209 2.24 -6.50 -1.48
C LEU A 209 3.45 -7.21 -2.10
N ALA A 210 4.17 -8.02 -1.33
CA ALA A 210 5.31 -8.79 -1.82
C ALA A 210 4.92 -9.76 -2.95
N ALA A 211 3.78 -10.43 -2.83
CA ALA A 211 3.23 -11.31 -3.87
C ALA A 211 2.92 -10.53 -5.17
N THR A 212 2.26 -9.37 -5.06
CA THR A 212 1.96 -8.50 -6.21
C THR A 212 3.24 -8.00 -6.90
N VAL A 213 4.27 -7.62 -6.13
CA VAL A 213 5.58 -7.24 -6.68
C VAL A 213 6.24 -8.42 -7.40
N ASN A 214 6.20 -9.63 -6.82
CA ASN A 214 6.72 -10.83 -7.46
C ASN A 214 6.01 -11.15 -8.79
N GLU A 215 4.69 -10.96 -8.85
CA GLU A 215 3.92 -11.14 -10.07
C GLU A 215 4.30 -10.11 -11.15
N MET A 216 4.50 -8.85 -10.76
CA MET A 216 4.99 -7.80 -11.64
C MET A 216 6.39 -8.14 -12.18
N LEU A 217 7.31 -8.60 -11.32
CA LEU A 217 8.65 -9.03 -11.72
C LEU A 217 8.60 -10.19 -12.71
N ALA A 218 7.75 -11.19 -12.45
CA ALA A 218 7.57 -12.34 -13.35
C ALA A 218 6.98 -11.92 -14.71
N SER A 219 6.09 -10.92 -14.73
CA SER A 219 5.55 -10.35 -15.97
C SER A 219 6.62 -9.60 -16.76
N LEU A 220 7.43 -8.79 -16.08
CA LEU A 220 8.53 -8.05 -16.70
C LEU A 220 9.61 -8.99 -17.25
N GLU A 221 9.98 -10.04 -16.49
CA GLU A 221 10.94 -11.07 -16.93
C GLU A 221 10.48 -11.75 -18.22
N ARG A 222 9.19 -12.17 -18.27
CA ARG A 222 8.57 -12.76 -19.47
C ARG A 222 8.60 -11.79 -20.66
N SER A 223 8.25 -10.52 -20.42
CA SER A 223 8.27 -9.49 -21.47
C SER A 223 9.68 -9.26 -22.03
N MET A 224 10.68 -9.15 -21.16
CA MET A 224 12.07 -8.98 -21.58
C MET A 224 12.65 -10.21 -22.30
N ALA A 225 12.28 -11.42 -21.87
CA ALA A 225 12.67 -12.65 -22.55
C ALA A 225 12.04 -12.73 -23.95
N ALA A 226 10.75 -12.39 -24.08
CA ALA A 226 10.06 -12.34 -25.37
C ALA A 226 10.69 -11.31 -26.31
N GLN A 227 11.09 -10.16 -25.79
CA GLN A 227 11.77 -9.11 -26.57
C GLN A 227 13.17 -9.53 -27.01
N ARG A 228 13.96 -10.16 -26.12
CA ARG A 228 15.30 -10.68 -26.49
C ARG A 228 15.21 -11.77 -27.56
N ASN A 229 14.25 -12.69 -27.43
CA ASN A 229 14.03 -13.73 -28.44
C ASN A 229 13.62 -13.11 -29.78
N LEU A 230 12.70 -12.13 -29.78
CA LEU A 230 12.31 -11.43 -31.00
C LEU A 230 13.52 -10.78 -31.72
N VAL A 231 14.41 -10.10 -30.96
CA VAL A 231 15.61 -9.47 -31.54
C VAL A 231 16.60 -10.51 -32.09
N ALA A 232 16.77 -11.64 -31.37
CA ALA A 232 17.64 -12.71 -31.82
C ALA A 232 17.11 -13.37 -33.10
N ASP A 233 15.84 -13.73 -33.13
CA ASP A 233 15.18 -14.35 -34.28
C ASP A 233 15.18 -13.42 -35.50
N ALA A 234 14.82 -12.12 -35.28
CA ALA A 234 14.88 -11.09 -36.30
C ALA A 234 16.28 -10.95 -36.91
N SER A 235 17.33 -11.00 -36.06
CA SER A 235 18.71 -10.89 -36.53
C SER A 235 19.12 -12.08 -37.40
N HIS A 236 18.62 -13.24 -37.12
CA HIS A 236 18.86 -14.44 -37.96
C HIS A 236 18.14 -14.36 -39.29
N GLU A 237 16.83 -14.00 -39.27
CA GLU A 237 16.01 -13.94 -40.49
C GLU A 237 16.34 -12.76 -41.41
N LEU A 238 16.88 -11.65 -40.91
CA LEU A 238 17.39 -10.55 -41.70
C LEU A 238 18.73 -10.86 -42.35
N ARG A 239 19.57 -11.68 -41.70
CA ARG A 239 20.92 -11.98 -42.23
C ARG A 239 20.90 -12.79 -43.53
N THR A 240 19.96 -13.73 -43.64
CA THR A 240 19.84 -14.63 -44.80
C THR A 240 19.56 -13.87 -46.11
N PRO A 241 18.47 -13.08 -46.26
CA PRO A 241 18.19 -12.32 -47.45
C PRO A 241 19.29 -11.27 -47.77
N LEU A 242 19.80 -10.61 -46.70
CA LEU A 242 20.87 -9.63 -46.86
C LEU A 242 22.16 -10.24 -47.48
N THR A 243 22.51 -11.48 -47.05
CA THR A 243 23.65 -12.20 -47.59
C THR A 243 23.42 -12.58 -49.07
N SER A 244 22.22 -13.04 -49.39
CA SER A 244 21.83 -13.37 -50.77
C SER A 244 21.85 -12.15 -51.69
N ILE A 245 21.24 -11.03 -51.25
CA ILE A 245 21.29 -9.75 -51.98
C ILE A 245 22.73 -9.35 -52.22
N ARG A 246 23.58 -9.37 -51.20
CA ARG A 246 24.99 -9.02 -51.33
C ARG A 246 25.72 -9.91 -52.36
N THR A 247 25.50 -11.23 -52.28
CA THR A 247 26.11 -12.19 -53.21
C THR A 247 25.69 -11.90 -54.67
N ASN A 248 24.37 -11.69 -54.89
CA ASN A 248 23.85 -11.38 -56.24
C ASN A 248 24.40 -10.05 -56.77
N VAL A 249 24.49 -9.02 -55.92
CA VAL A 249 25.06 -7.72 -56.31
C VAL A 249 26.57 -7.82 -56.58
N GLU A 250 27.33 -8.59 -55.77
CA GLU A 250 28.75 -8.84 -55.99
C GLU A 250 29.01 -9.62 -57.31
N LEU A 251 28.14 -10.59 -57.63
CA LEU A 251 28.18 -11.30 -58.89
C LEU A 251 27.88 -10.35 -60.06
N LEU A 252 26.85 -9.54 -59.99
CA LEU A 252 26.51 -8.53 -60.98
C LEU A 252 27.65 -7.50 -61.23
N ALA A 253 28.35 -7.14 -60.16
CA ALA A 253 29.47 -6.17 -60.23
C ALA A 253 30.75 -6.76 -60.84
N ARG A 254 30.97 -8.09 -60.74
CA ARG A 254 32.18 -8.77 -61.26
C ARG A 254 32.00 -9.36 -62.65
N SER A 255 30.80 -9.39 -63.16
CA SER A 255 30.46 -10.15 -64.37
C SER A 255 30.69 -9.34 -65.64
N GLU A 256 31.91 -9.35 -66.18
CA GLU A 256 32.17 -9.07 -67.61
C GLU A 256 31.83 -10.37 -68.35
N GLY A 257 30.59 -10.47 -68.92
CA GLY A 257 30.24 -11.56 -69.81
C GLY A 257 29.01 -12.44 -69.39
N VAL A 258 28.21 -12.02 -68.40
CA VAL A 258 26.92 -12.65 -68.09
C VAL A 258 25.92 -12.36 -69.20
N GLU A 259 25.19 -13.41 -69.64
CA GLU A 259 24.14 -13.23 -70.62
C GLU A 259 23.06 -12.24 -70.14
N PRO A 260 22.49 -11.43 -71.03
CA PRO A 260 21.44 -10.43 -70.66
C PRO A 260 20.26 -11.03 -69.92
N ALA A 261 19.87 -12.28 -70.19
CA ALA A 261 18.78 -12.99 -69.56
C ALA A 261 19.13 -13.34 -68.10
N GLU A 262 20.35 -13.81 -67.83
CA GLU A 262 20.81 -14.17 -66.50
C GLU A 262 21.00 -12.94 -65.60
N ARG A 263 21.51 -11.83 -66.17
CA ARG A 263 21.60 -10.54 -65.46
C ARG A 263 20.22 -10.02 -65.09
N LYS A 264 19.22 -10.13 -65.96
CA LYS A 264 17.85 -9.74 -65.68
C LYS A 264 17.28 -10.56 -64.52
N GLN A 265 17.47 -11.87 -64.54
CA GLN A 265 17.02 -12.77 -63.48
C GLN A 265 17.63 -12.40 -62.12
N MET A 266 18.97 -12.15 -62.07
CA MET A 266 19.64 -11.71 -60.84
C MET A 266 19.10 -10.40 -60.29
N VAL A 267 18.76 -9.43 -61.14
CA VAL A 267 18.14 -8.16 -60.73
C VAL A 267 16.72 -8.40 -60.18
N GLU A 268 15.93 -9.24 -60.86
CA GLU A 268 14.58 -9.61 -60.41
C GLU A 268 14.63 -10.33 -59.04
N ASP A 269 15.59 -11.21 -58.82
CA ASP A 269 15.82 -11.90 -57.53
C ASP A 269 16.21 -10.90 -56.43
N VAL A 270 17.09 -9.91 -56.73
CA VAL A 270 17.45 -8.87 -55.75
C VAL A 270 16.24 -8.02 -55.38
N VAL A 271 15.41 -7.61 -56.35
CA VAL A 271 14.19 -6.84 -56.09
C VAL A 271 13.21 -7.62 -55.25
N ALA A 272 12.95 -8.91 -55.58
CA ALA A 272 12.06 -9.77 -54.81
C ALA A 272 12.54 -9.94 -53.35
N GLN A 273 13.84 -10.10 -53.11
CA GLN A 273 14.40 -10.18 -51.76
C GLN A 273 14.33 -8.85 -51.00
N LEU A 274 14.45 -7.70 -51.66
CA LEU A 274 14.24 -6.38 -51.03
C LEU A 274 12.78 -6.17 -50.61
N GLU A 275 11.83 -6.61 -51.44
CA GLU A 275 10.40 -6.60 -51.09
C GLU A 275 10.08 -7.48 -49.90
N GLU A 276 10.64 -8.71 -49.86
CA GLU A 276 10.51 -9.64 -48.72
C GLU A 276 11.09 -9.04 -47.44
N LEU A 277 12.31 -8.43 -47.54
CA LEU A 277 12.93 -7.77 -46.38
C LEU A 277 12.10 -6.58 -45.88
N THR A 278 11.51 -5.79 -46.78
CA THR A 278 10.63 -4.69 -46.40
C THR A 278 9.38 -5.17 -45.65
N GLY A 279 8.78 -6.26 -46.15
CA GLY A 279 7.65 -6.90 -45.47
C GLY A 279 8.02 -7.41 -44.06
N LEU A 280 9.17 -8.08 -43.95
CA LEU A 280 9.69 -8.61 -42.69
C LEU A 280 9.95 -7.51 -41.65
N VAL A 281 10.56 -6.38 -42.05
CA VAL A 281 10.77 -5.22 -41.20
C VAL A 281 9.42 -4.63 -40.74
N GLY A 282 8.44 -4.52 -41.62
CA GLY A 282 7.08 -4.10 -41.27
C GLY A 282 6.41 -5.00 -40.24
N ASP A 283 6.55 -6.32 -40.37
CA ASP A 283 6.02 -7.31 -39.45
C ASP A 283 6.72 -7.25 -38.07
N LEU A 284 8.05 -7.03 -38.06
CA LEU A 284 8.83 -6.87 -36.83
C LEU A 284 8.46 -5.62 -36.06
N VAL A 285 8.24 -4.49 -36.73
CA VAL A 285 7.78 -3.24 -36.10
C VAL A 285 6.42 -3.47 -35.45
N GLU A 286 5.52 -4.19 -36.11
CA GLU A 286 4.19 -4.48 -35.56
C GLU A 286 4.27 -5.40 -34.31
N LEU A 287 5.07 -6.47 -34.39
CA LEU A 287 5.29 -7.36 -33.25
C LEU A 287 5.97 -6.66 -32.07
N GLY A 288 6.80 -5.63 -32.34
CA GLY A 288 7.46 -4.82 -31.33
C GLY A 288 6.55 -3.79 -30.64
N ARG A 289 5.43 -3.42 -31.25
CA ARG A 289 4.42 -2.48 -30.73
C ARG A 289 3.50 -3.08 -29.65
N ASN A 290 3.88 -4.20 -29.07
CA ASN A 290 3.11 -4.87 -28.02
C ASN A 290 2.75 -3.90 -26.89
N GLY A 291 1.46 -3.62 -26.70
CA GLY A 291 0.94 -2.92 -25.52
C GLY A 291 1.10 -1.40 -25.51
N GLN A 292 1.38 -0.76 -26.63
CA GLN A 292 1.30 0.71 -26.68
C GLN A 292 -0.16 1.18 -26.64
N PRO A 293 -0.50 2.15 -25.78
CA PRO A 293 -1.88 2.63 -25.60
C PRO A 293 -2.41 3.50 -26.73
N ASP A 294 -1.65 3.66 -27.83
CA ASP A 294 -1.98 4.62 -28.90
C ASP A 294 -3.04 4.11 -29.91
N ASP A 295 -3.38 2.82 -29.90
CA ASP A 295 -4.48 2.34 -30.75
C ASP A 295 -5.80 2.43 -30.00
N ALA A 296 -6.64 3.38 -30.36
CA ALA A 296 -7.97 3.51 -29.81
C ALA A 296 -8.74 2.19 -29.95
N ILE A 297 -9.17 1.65 -28.81
CA ILE A 297 -10.11 0.52 -28.80
C ILE A 297 -11.51 1.11 -29.00
N GLU A 298 -12.16 0.74 -30.06
CA GLU A 298 -13.49 1.21 -30.42
C GLU A 298 -14.41 0.07 -30.88
N ASP A 299 -15.66 0.36 -31.04
CA ASP A 299 -16.64 -0.59 -31.56
C ASP A 299 -16.46 -0.75 -33.06
N VAL A 300 -16.08 -1.93 -33.49
CA VAL A 300 -15.72 -2.26 -34.88
C VAL A 300 -16.77 -3.18 -35.49
N ARG A 301 -17.36 -2.75 -36.60
CA ARG A 301 -18.18 -3.61 -37.50
C ARG A 301 -17.24 -4.56 -38.24
N LEU A 302 -17.09 -5.77 -37.69
CA LEU A 302 -16.17 -6.79 -38.19
C LEU A 302 -16.50 -7.21 -39.63
N ASP A 303 -17.76 -7.31 -39.96
CA ASP A 303 -18.28 -7.62 -41.31
C ASP A 303 -17.81 -6.55 -42.34
N VAL A 304 -17.90 -5.26 -41.99
CA VAL A 304 -17.48 -4.17 -42.87
C VAL A 304 -15.97 -4.17 -43.03
N LEU A 305 -15.21 -4.31 -41.93
CA LEU A 305 -13.76 -4.38 -41.95
C LEU A 305 -13.25 -5.54 -42.83
N VAL A 306 -13.83 -6.72 -42.69
CA VAL A 306 -13.49 -7.91 -43.51
C VAL A 306 -13.85 -7.70 -44.96
N ALA A 307 -15.02 -7.09 -45.28
CA ALA A 307 -15.38 -6.76 -46.64
C ALA A 307 -14.35 -5.83 -47.32
N ASP A 308 -13.89 -4.79 -46.61
CA ASP A 308 -12.92 -3.85 -47.12
C ASP A 308 -11.55 -4.52 -47.31
N SER A 309 -11.14 -5.40 -46.38
CA SER A 309 -9.90 -6.17 -46.47
C SER A 309 -9.91 -7.11 -47.68
N VAL A 310 -11.01 -7.86 -47.87
CA VAL A 310 -11.18 -8.71 -49.05
C VAL A 310 -11.13 -7.89 -50.34
N ALA A 311 -11.81 -6.74 -50.40
CA ALA A 311 -11.78 -5.87 -51.59
C ALA A 311 -10.36 -5.38 -51.89
N ARG A 312 -9.53 -5.08 -50.89
CA ARG A 312 -8.12 -4.70 -51.09
C ARG A 312 -7.28 -5.86 -51.65
N VAL A 313 -7.43 -7.05 -51.05
CA VAL A 313 -6.67 -8.23 -51.47
C VAL A 313 -7.11 -8.66 -52.89
N ARG A 314 -8.39 -8.61 -53.20
CA ARG A 314 -8.91 -8.91 -54.56
C ARG A 314 -8.28 -7.98 -55.62
N ARG A 315 -8.05 -6.71 -55.31
CA ARG A 315 -7.37 -5.78 -56.27
C ARG A 315 -5.89 -6.16 -56.50
N ARG A 316 -5.23 -6.70 -55.48
CA ARG A 316 -3.81 -7.14 -55.60
C ARG A 316 -3.69 -8.52 -56.26
N ALA A 317 -4.69 -9.37 -56.12
CA ALA A 317 -4.73 -10.73 -56.67
C ALA A 317 -5.96 -10.93 -57.57
N PRO A 318 -6.10 -10.26 -58.73
CA PRO A 318 -7.30 -10.25 -59.57
C PRO A 318 -7.65 -11.62 -60.17
N ALA A 319 -6.69 -12.54 -60.24
CA ALA A 319 -6.89 -13.91 -60.70
C ALA A 319 -7.52 -14.83 -59.63
N ARG A 320 -7.73 -14.33 -58.39
CA ARG A 320 -8.31 -15.13 -57.29
C ARG A 320 -9.79 -14.85 -57.14
N SER A 321 -10.57 -15.92 -56.93
CA SER A 321 -11.98 -15.81 -56.59
C SER A 321 -12.18 -15.91 -55.05
N PHE A 322 -13.18 -15.18 -54.56
CA PHE A 322 -13.50 -15.15 -53.10
C PHE A 322 -15.01 -15.41 -52.94
N ASP A 323 -15.36 -16.44 -52.13
CA ASP A 323 -16.73 -16.67 -51.63
C ASP A 323 -16.84 -16.02 -50.24
N VAL A 324 -17.69 -14.99 -50.14
CA VAL A 324 -17.70 -14.12 -48.94
C VAL A 324 -19.10 -14.14 -48.33
N ARG A 325 -19.20 -14.52 -47.04
CA ARG A 325 -20.42 -14.56 -46.22
C ARG A 325 -20.17 -13.81 -44.94
N LEU A 326 -20.80 -12.64 -44.82
CA LEU A 326 -20.53 -11.72 -43.68
C LEU A 326 -21.86 -11.44 -42.98
N GLU A 327 -21.96 -11.90 -41.73
CA GLU A 327 -23.02 -11.54 -40.82
C GLU A 327 -22.68 -10.30 -40.04
N PRO A 328 -23.62 -9.35 -39.84
CA PRO A 328 -23.35 -8.14 -39.04
C PRO A 328 -22.87 -8.51 -37.64
N THR A 329 -21.62 -8.14 -37.34
CA THR A 329 -20.94 -8.52 -36.07
C THR A 329 -20.22 -7.32 -35.53
N LEU A 330 -20.46 -6.98 -34.25
CA LEU A 330 -19.81 -5.91 -33.54
C LEU A 330 -18.80 -6.49 -32.54
N VAL A 331 -17.58 -6.02 -32.60
CA VAL A 331 -16.52 -6.41 -31.66
C VAL A 331 -15.81 -5.16 -31.18
N ARG A 332 -15.26 -5.21 -29.98
CA ARG A 332 -14.48 -4.11 -29.42
C ARG A 332 -12.99 -4.32 -29.68
N GLY A 333 -12.36 -3.39 -30.37
CA GLY A 333 -10.96 -3.57 -30.73
C GLY A 333 -10.35 -2.42 -31.50
N SER A 334 -9.07 -2.56 -31.88
CA SER A 334 -8.36 -1.64 -32.75
C SER A 334 -8.63 -2.02 -34.21
N PRO A 335 -9.28 -1.15 -35.02
CA PRO A 335 -9.56 -1.44 -36.43
C PRO A 335 -8.30 -1.75 -37.22
N ALA A 336 -7.23 -1.01 -36.99
CA ALA A 336 -5.97 -1.18 -37.71
C ALA A 336 -5.32 -2.56 -37.46
N ARG A 337 -5.34 -3.03 -36.18
CA ARG A 337 -4.81 -4.35 -35.82
C ARG A 337 -5.66 -5.48 -36.34
N LEU A 338 -6.99 -5.35 -36.21
CA LEU A 338 -7.94 -6.34 -36.73
C LEU A 338 -7.84 -6.46 -38.25
N ASP A 339 -7.76 -5.34 -38.95
CA ASP A 339 -7.55 -5.31 -40.40
C ASP A 339 -6.28 -6.04 -40.82
N ARG A 340 -5.16 -5.80 -40.10
CA ARG A 340 -3.89 -6.47 -40.38
C ARG A 340 -3.97 -7.98 -40.16
N ALA A 341 -4.65 -8.42 -39.08
CA ALA A 341 -4.83 -9.85 -38.84
C ALA A 341 -5.64 -10.51 -39.97
N VAL A 342 -6.72 -9.87 -40.41
CA VAL A 342 -7.55 -10.34 -41.53
C VAL A 342 -6.74 -10.37 -42.83
N VAL A 343 -6.00 -9.31 -43.14
CA VAL A 343 -5.14 -9.28 -44.33
C VAL A 343 -4.10 -10.38 -44.31
N ASN A 344 -3.46 -10.65 -43.16
CA ASN A 344 -2.50 -11.76 -43.04
C ASN A 344 -3.14 -13.14 -43.30
N LEU A 345 -4.38 -13.36 -42.86
CA LEU A 345 -5.11 -14.60 -43.19
C LEU A 345 -5.44 -14.69 -44.69
N LEU A 346 -5.87 -13.58 -45.28
CA LEU A 346 -6.22 -13.53 -46.71
C LEU A 346 -4.97 -13.72 -47.59
N ASP A 347 -3.86 -13.04 -47.28
CA ASP A 347 -2.60 -13.18 -48.03
C ASP A 347 -2.06 -14.61 -47.90
N ASN A 348 -2.18 -15.24 -46.72
CA ASN A 348 -1.86 -16.66 -46.55
C ASN A 348 -2.74 -17.56 -47.44
N ALA A 349 -4.05 -17.34 -47.45
CA ALA A 349 -4.96 -18.10 -48.31
C ALA A 349 -4.66 -17.92 -49.80
N VAL A 350 -4.36 -16.70 -50.25
CA VAL A 350 -3.92 -16.39 -51.65
C VAL A 350 -2.64 -17.14 -52.01
N ALA A 351 -1.68 -17.25 -51.11
CA ALA A 351 -0.41 -17.93 -51.35
C ALA A 351 -0.57 -19.47 -51.44
N TRP A 352 -1.55 -20.06 -50.76
CA TRP A 352 -1.67 -21.51 -50.66
C TRP A 352 -2.79 -22.12 -51.51
N SER A 353 -3.88 -21.39 -51.83
CA SER A 353 -4.97 -21.89 -52.65
C SER A 353 -4.51 -22.13 -54.10
N PRO A 354 -5.01 -23.16 -54.79
CA PRO A 354 -4.93 -23.31 -56.24
C PRO A 354 -5.61 -22.11 -56.94
N PRO A 355 -5.20 -21.72 -58.18
CA PRO A 355 -5.78 -20.57 -58.87
C PRO A 355 -7.28 -20.67 -59.15
N ASP A 356 -7.78 -21.87 -59.38
CA ASP A 356 -9.15 -22.14 -59.82
C ASP A 356 -10.13 -22.37 -58.65
N GLU A 357 -9.64 -22.46 -57.42
CA GLU A 357 -10.47 -22.67 -56.25
C GLU A 357 -10.73 -21.35 -55.49
N PRO A 358 -11.99 -21.10 -55.02
CA PRO A 358 -12.32 -19.90 -54.29
C PRO A 358 -11.76 -19.90 -52.88
N ILE A 359 -11.36 -18.73 -52.39
CA ILE A 359 -11.04 -18.53 -50.98
C ILE A 359 -12.35 -18.20 -50.26
N GLU A 360 -12.73 -19.04 -49.28
CA GLU A 360 -13.97 -18.83 -48.52
C GLU A 360 -13.68 -17.94 -47.28
N VAL A 361 -14.48 -16.89 -47.15
CA VAL A 361 -14.38 -15.96 -46.02
C VAL A 361 -15.74 -15.83 -45.35
N THR A 362 -15.80 -16.14 -44.05
CA THR A 362 -17.01 -16.06 -43.27
C THR A 362 -16.80 -15.22 -42.00
N VAL A 363 -17.79 -14.38 -41.72
CA VAL A 363 -17.89 -13.67 -40.44
C VAL A 363 -19.23 -14.04 -39.81
N ALA A 364 -19.18 -14.60 -38.61
CA ALA A 364 -20.36 -14.93 -37.80
C ALA A 364 -19.93 -15.06 -36.32
N ASP A 365 -20.80 -14.67 -35.38
CA ASP A 365 -20.65 -14.87 -33.95
C ASP A 365 -19.27 -14.42 -33.40
N GLY A 366 -18.78 -13.27 -33.83
CA GLY A 366 -17.44 -12.77 -33.41
C GLY A 366 -16.26 -13.49 -34.04
N ALA A 367 -16.50 -14.44 -34.95
CA ALA A 367 -15.44 -15.17 -35.59
C ALA A 367 -15.24 -14.73 -37.06
N VAL A 368 -13.97 -14.55 -37.42
CA VAL A 368 -13.53 -14.49 -38.82
C VAL A 368 -12.91 -15.82 -39.20
N VAL A 369 -13.44 -16.45 -40.22
CA VAL A 369 -12.96 -17.73 -40.75
C VAL A 369 -12.49 -17.53 -42.18
N VAL A 370 -11.26 -17.90 -42.48
CA VAL A 370 -10.71 -17.92 -43.84
C VAL A 370 -10.28 -19.36 -44.16
N ARG A 371 -10.84 -19.90 -45.22
CA ARG A 371 -10.51 -21.25 -45.72
C ARG A 371 -9.78 -21.16 -47.04
N ASP A 372 -8.68 -21.85 -47.14
CA ASP A 372 -7.97 -22.11 -48.37
C ASP A 372 -8.23 -23.54 -48.88
N HIS A 373 -7.97 -23.79 -50.16
CA HIS A 373 -8.01 -25.12 -50.78
C HIS A 373 -6.61 -25.66 -51.11
N GLY A 374 -5.62 -25.28 -50.31
CA GLY A 374 -4.23 -25.69 -50.44
C GLY A 374 -3.98 -27.14 -49.96
N PRO A 375 -2.73 -27.49 -49.70
CA PRO A 375 -2.35 -28.81 -49.27
C PRO A 375 -2.74 -29.11 -47.80
N GLY A 376 -3.38 -28.17 -47.10
CA GLY A 376 -3.71 -28.27 -45.67
C GLY A 376 -2.49 -28.22 -44.76
N ILE A 377 -2.76 -28.37 -43.47
CA ILE A 377 -1.74 -28.35 -42.39
C ILE A 377 -1.69 -29.73 -41.73
N ALA A 378 -0.50 -30.24 -41.48
CA ALA A 378 -0.33 -31.46 -40.73
C ALA A 378 -0.69 -31.25 -39.24
N ASP A 379 -1.27 -32.24 -38.59
CA ASP A 379 -1.70 -32.13 -37.19
C ASP A 379 -0.51 -31.75 -36.27
N GLU A 380 0.69 -32.18 -36.57
CA GLU A 380 1.92 -31.85 -35.84
C GLU A 380 2.32 -30.37 -35.98
N ASP A 381 1.89 -29.72 -37.06
CA ASP A 381 2.19 -28.30 -37.35
C ASP A 381 1.10 -27.38 -36.80
N ALA A 382 -0.13 -27.85 -36.52
CA ALA A 382 -1.30 -27.03 -36.21
C ALA A 382 -1.11 -26.13 -34.99
N GLU A 383 -0.43 -26.57 -33.95
CA GLU A 383 -0.13 -25.75 -32.78
C GLU A 383 1.00 -24.74 -33.04
N ARG A 384 1.91 -25.07 -33.96
CA ARG A 384 3.15 -24.33 -34.21
C ARG A 384 3.06 -23.32 -35.33
N VAL A 385 2.05 -23.39 -36.22
CA VAL A 385 1.93 -22.45 -37.36
C VAL A 385 1.75 -20.99 -36.93
N PHE A 386 1.34 -20.75 -35.68
CA PHE A 386 1.25 -19.43 -35.08
C PHE A 386 2.50 -19.00 -34.33
N ASP A 387 3.54 -19.87 -34.24
CA ASP A 387 4.81 -19.48 -33.64
C ASP A 387 5.56 -18.56 -34.59
N ARG A 388 6.32 -17.63 -34.03
CA ARG A 388 7.10 -16.66 -34.79
C ARG A 388 8.14 -17.37 -35.64
N PHE A 389 8.25 -16.96 -36.91
CA PHE A 389 9.20 -17.52 -37.91
C PHE A 389 9.01 -19.02 -38.19
N TYR A 390 7.95 -19.63 -37.67
CA TYR A 390 7.69 -21.03 -37.95
C TYR A 390 7.23 -21.19 -39.40
N ARG A 391 7.85 -22.14 -40.10
CA ARG A 391 7.51 -22.53 -41.46
C ARG A 391 7.54 -24.05 -41.56
N SER A 392 6.44 -24.66 -41.95
CA SER A 392 6.35 -26.08 -42.18
C SER A 392 7.36 -26.55 -43.25
N ALA A 393 7.67 -27.81 -43.29
CA ALA A 393 8.57 -28.36 -44.30
C ALA A 393 8.10 -28.06 -45.74
N ARG A 394 6.78 -28.00 -45.94
CA ARG A 394 6.16 -27.67 -47.25
C ARG A 394 6.26 -26.17 -47.63
N ALA A 395 6.46 -25.32 -46.64
CA ALA A 395 6.59 -23.89 -46.84
C ALA A 395 8.03 -23.44 -47.16
N ARG A 396 9.02 -24.31 -46.91
CA ARG A 396 10.43 -24.01 -47.22
C ARG A 396 10.61 -23.90 -48.74
N GLY A 397 10.97 -22.73 -49.22
CA GLY A 397 11.14 -22.48 -50.65
C GLY A 397 10.03 -21.59 -51.28
N ARG A 398 9.00 -21.19 -50.53
CA ARG A 398 8.05 -20.17 -50.92
C ARG A 398 8.40 -18.83 -50.26
N PRO A 399 8.04 -17.67 -50.83
CA PRO A 399 8.21 -16.38 -50.13
C PRO A 399 7.38 -16.30 -48.88
N GLY A 400 7.89 -15.63 -47.82
CA GLY A 400 7.15 -15.33 -46.59
C GLY A 400 8.01 -15.40 -45.34
N SER A 401 7.79 -14.45 -44.42
CA SER A 401 8.56 -14.27 -43.20
C SER A 401 8.23 -15.28 -42.07
N GLY A 402 7.11 -16.00 -42.14
CA GLY A 402 6.61 -16.80 -41.01
C GLY A 402 6.08 -15.97 -39.85
N LEU A 403 5.90 -14.66 -40.01
CA LEU A 403 5.38 -13.75 -38.97
C LEU A 403 3.88 -13.48 -39.09
N GLY A 404 3.28 -13.60 -40.28
CA GLY A 404 1.88 -13.23 -40.52
C GLY A 404 0.89 -13.93 -39.59
N LEU A 405 1.02 -15.27 -39.39
CA LEU A 405 0.16 -16.01 -38.48
C LEU A 405 0.47 -15.71 -37.00
N ALA A 406 1.71 -15.43 -36.66
CA ALA A 406 2.08 -14.99 -35.30
C ALA A 406 1.43 -13.62 -34.97
N ILE A 407 1.34 -12.70 -35.94
CA ILE A 407 0.60 -11.45 -35.81
C ILE A 407 -0.90 -11.72 -35.60
N VAL A 408 -1.48 -12.67 -36.35
CA VAL A 408 -2.87 -13.08 -36.17
C VAL A 408 -3.16 -13.53 -34.74
N ARG A 409 -2.34 -14.43 -34.20
CA ARG A 409 -2.44 -14.91 -32.81
C ARG A 409 -2.31 -13.75 -31.81
N GLN A 410 -1.28 -12.92 -31.99
CA GLN A 410 -1.04 -11.76 -31.10
C GLN A 410 -2.23 -10.80 -31.10
N VAL A 411 -2.81 -10.50 -32.27
CA VAL A 411 -3.99 -9.64 -32.35
C VAL A 411 -5.19 -10.30 -31.65
N ALA A 412 -5.45 -11.57 -31.89
CA ALA A 412 -6.51 -12.29 -31.20
C ALA A 412 -6.33 -12.23 -29.66
N ASP A 413 -5.15 -12.58 -29.15
CA ASP A 413 -4.83 -12.57 -27.72
C ASP A 413 -4.99 -11.19 -27.10
N THR A 414 -4.53 -10.14 -27.79
CA THR A 414 -4.63 -8.74 -27.31
C THR A 414 -6.08 -8.26 -27.19
N HIS A 415 -6.99 -8.83 -28.01
CA HIS A 415 -8.43 -8.53 -27.99
C HIS A 415 -9.23 -9.53 -27.13
N GLY A 416 -8.58 -10.36 -26.32
CA GLY A 416 -9.24 -11.34 -25.44
C GLY A 416 -9.87 -12.52 -26.20
N GLY A 417 -9.45 -12.70 -27.45
CA GLY A 417 -9.93 -13.77 -28.34
C GLY A 417 -8.94 -14.92 -28.48
N THR A 418 -9.12 -15.75 -29.51
CA THR A 418 -8.23 -16.88 -29.84
C THR A 418 -8.04 -17.01 -31.33
N ALA A 419 -6.88 -17.52 -31.77
CA ALA A 419 -6.58 -17.94 -33.13
C ALA A 419 -6.39 -19.44 -33.18
N SER A 420 -7.01 -20.10 -34.15
CA SER A 420 -6.94 -21.55 -34.35
C SER A 420 -6.90 -21.91 -35.84
N VAL A 421 -6.43 -23.11 -36.12
CA VAL A 421 -6.43 -23.67 -37.45
C VAL A 421 -6.87 -25.14 -37.39
N GLU A 422 -7.59 -25.56 -38.40
CA GLU A 422 -8.04 -26.94 -38.58
C GLU A 422 -7.88 -27.36 -40.06
N SER A 423 -7.68 -28.64 -40.29
CA SER A 423 -7.72 -29.19 -41.63
C SER A 423 -9.18 -29.22 -42.14
N ALA A 424 -9.39 -28.64 -43.33
CA ALA A 424 -10.72 -28.58 -43.89
C ALA A 424 -11.18 -29.89 -44.56
N ALA A 425 -12.42 -30.28 -44.40
CA ALA A 425 -13.04 -31.39 -45.13
C ALA A 425 -12.96 -31.11 -46.64
N GLY A 426 -12.35 -32.02 -47.40
CA GLY A 426 -12.12 -31.85 -48.84
C GLY A 426 -10.78 -31.21 -49.19
N GLY A 427 -9.89 -30.98 -48.21
CA GLY A 427 -8.55 -30.39 -48.38
C GLY A 427 -8.51 -28.92 -48.02
N GLY A 428 -7.27 -28.41 -47.87
CA GLY A 428 -6.99 -27.03 -47.43
C GLY A 428 -6.96 -26.86 -45.93
N ALA A 429 -6.74 -25.64 -45.51
CA ALA A 429 -6.74 -25.22 -44.11
C ALA A 429 -7.84 -24.20 -43.84
N ARG A 430 -8.40 -24.26 -42.64
CA ARG A 430 -9.38 -23.30 -42.12
C ARG A 430 -8.80 -22.58 -40.93
N PHE A 431 -8.48 -21.30 -41.10
CA PHE A 431 -7.99 -20.41 -40.04
C PHE A 431 -9.18 -19.66 -39.45
N ARG A 432 -9.20 -19.58 -38.13
CA ARG A 432 -10.26 -18.91 -37.38
C ARG A 432 -9.64 -17.92 -36.38
N ILE A 433 -10.16 -16.70 -36.37
CA ILE A 433 -9.99 -15.74 -35.27
C ILE A 433 -11.34 -15.63 -34.57
N SER A 434 -11.39 -15.89 -33.27
CA SER A 434 -12.61 -15.70 -32.48
C SER A 434 -12.39 -14.55 -31.50
N LEU A 435 -13.27 -13.55 -31.50
CA LEU A 435 -13.21 -12.35 -30.66
C LEU A 435 -14.47 -12.31 -29.78
N PRO A 436 -14.38 -11.73 -28.57
CA PRO A 436 -15.55 -11.48 -27.74
C PRO A 436 -16.55 -10.57 -28.48
N VAL A 437 -17.83 -10.98 -28.53
CA VAL A 437 -18.91 -10.20 -29.14
C VAL A 437 -19.49 -9.27 -28.10
N GLU A 438 -19.67 -8.00 -28.41
CA GLU A 438 -20.57 -7.13 -27.65
C GLU A 438 -22.00 -7.32 -28.18
N GLU A 439 -22.96 -7.61 -27.29
CA GLU A 439 -24.37 -7.65 -27.66
C GLU A 439 -24.77 -6.28 -28.23
N LEU A 440 -25.24 -6.27 -29.47
CA LEU A 440 -25.88 -5.10 -30.04
C LEU A 440 -27.04 -4.74 -29.13
N SER A 441 -26.85 -3.81 -28.19
CA SER A 441 -27.94 -3.20 -27.45
C SER A 441 -28.86 -2.56 -28.50
N ALA A 442 -30.01 -3.22 -28.76
CA ALA A 442 -31.07 -2.67 -29.58
C ALA A 442 -31.53 -1.37 -28.91
N THR A 443 -30.91 -0.26 -29.31
CA THR A 443 -31.39 1.08 -28.93
C THR A 443 -32.69 1.28 -29.74
N SER A 444 -33.80 1.15 -29.00
CA SER A 444 -35.15 1.49 -29.46
C SER A 444 -35.29 2.98 -29.66
#